data_a3c9cadd75dda58f587ac555442a7541
#
_entry.id   a3c9cadd75dda58f587ac555442a7541
#
_cell.length_a   1.000
_cell.length_b   1.000
_cell.length_c   1.000
_cell.angle_alpha   90.00
_cell.angle_beta   90.00
_cell.angle_gamma   90.00
#
_symmetry.space_group_name_H-M   'P 1'
#
loop_
_entity.id
_entity.type
_entity.pdbx_description
1 polymer ?
#
loop_
_entity_poly.entity_id
_entity_poly.type
_entity_poly.pdbx_seq_one_letter_code
_entity_poly.pdbx_strand_id
1 'polypeptide(L)'
;MFCVKCGLQLADDAVYCIKCGAKQTPASAIKQDANPTTKQDSSPEATQVKCSSCGAPITPKFGEMVISCEYCGSSISLESAGWQNITKHYMLSITISDQDQITARLHQMMDKGLLHRHLQEISTLEELDFLMVPYWVVPVTAKTNLIATDIAVEIGSIAATAAMAGMMGGAMGGGGRRGGYGGGMMGGMLLGGMMGGGGMMNNNATKAYTYDKSYNCPVIAVKSLTAYQPHGYEFAFDQKTDFDSKKIPKSMKVLNGDINEDAAKSQAKNIVDQIQSQRVHAKYHMIRQMETQEEVASGELLHVPIWFAQYDHKGKKIILIVDANSGNAITSVGL
;
A
#
# COMPACT_ATOMS: atom_id res chain seq x y z
N MET A 1 -33.69 -25.76 0.78
CA MET A 1 -32.47 -26.60 0.89
C MET A 1 -31.45 -26.01 1.84
N PHE A 2 -30.43 -26.79 2.26
CA PHE A 2 -29.35 -26.26 3.10
C PHE A 2 -28.06 -26.11 2.30
N CYS A 3 -27.29 -25.08 2.60
CA CYS A 3 -25.99 -24.87 1.95
C CYS A 3 -25.04 -26.02 2.29
N VAL A 4 -24.47 -26.66 1.28
CA VAL A 4 -23.52 -27.79 1.43
C VAL A 4 -22.21 -27.41 2.10
N LYS A 5 -21.87 -26.10 2.16
CA LYS A 5 -20.61 -25.62 2.75
C LYS A 5 -20.75 -25.07 4.16
N CYS A 6 -21.83 -24.35 4.48
CA CYS A 6 -21.95 -23.65 5.77
C CYS A 6 -23.25 -23.97 6.53
N GLY A 7 -24.10 -24.89 6.01
CA GLY A 7 -25.34 -25.34 6.67
C GLY A 7 -26.46 -24.30 6.74
N LEU A 8 -26.31 -23.11 6.13
CA LEU A 8 -27.37 -22.09 6.12
C LEU A 8 -28.59 -22.60 5.34
N GLN A 9 -29.79 -22.40 5.87
CA GLN A 9 -31.01 -22.67 5.14
C GLN A 9 -31.21 -21.67 4.01
N LEU A 10 -31.43 -22.18 2.79
CA LEU A 10 -31.57 -21.41 1.56
C LEU A 10 -32.92 -21.72 0.91
N ALA A 11 -33.40 -20.84 0.04
CA ALA A 11 -34.50 -21.15 -0.87
C ALA A 11 -34.14 -22.34 -1.76
N ASP A 12 -35.14 -23.14 -2.17
CA ASP A 12 -34.90 -24.40 -2.88
C ASP A 12 -34.37 -24.21 -4.32
N ASP A 13 -34.47 -23.00 -4.84
CA ASP A 13 -33.96 -22.54 -6.15
C ASP A 13 -32.64 -21.73 -6.07
N ALA A 14 -32.05 -21.60 -4.89
CA ALA A 14 -30.86 -20.81 -4.70
C ALA A 14 -29.64 -21.41 -5.42
N VAL A 15 -29.07 -20.67 -6.37
CA VAL A 15 -27.86 -21.06 -7.12
C VAL A 15 -26.60 -20.81 -6.33
N TYR A 16 -26.61 -19.82 -5.41
CA TYR A 16 -25.49 -19.47 -4.57
C TYR A 16 -25.94 -19.22 -3.13
N CYS A 17 -25.09 -19.58 -2.17
CA CYS A 17 -25.34 -19.29 -0.75
C CYS A 17 -25.08 -17.81 -0.45
N ILE A 18 -26.08 -17.11 0.08
CA ILE A 18 -25.98 -15.69 0.44
C ILE A 18 -24.99 -15.40 1.58
N LYS A 19 -24.63 -16.42 2.39
CA LYS A 19 -23.71 -16.28 3.52
C LYS A 19 -22.25 -16.56 3.16
N CYS A 20 -21.98 -17.59 2.33
CA CYS A 20 -20.60 -18.03 2.07
C CYS A 20 -20.23 -18.03 0.58
N GLY A 21 -21.12 -17.59 -0.32
CA GLY A 21 -20.89 -17.51 -1.77
C GLY A 21 -20.78 -18.88 -2.48
N ALA A 22 -20.94 -20.01 -1.78
CA ALA A 22 -20.80 -21.32 -2.39
C ALA A 22 -21.94 -21.60 -3.37
N LYS A 23 -21.58 -22.10 -4.56
CA LYS A 23 -22.53 -22.53 -5.59
C LYS A 23 -23.30 -23.75 -5.09
N GLN A 24 -24.61 -23.77 -5.30
CA GLN A 24 -25.51 -24.86 -4.91
C GLN A 24 -26.04 -25.54 -6.18
N THR A 25 -26.21 -26.84 -6.15
CA THR A 25 -26.89 -27.59 -7.23
C THR A 25 -28.33 -27.77 -6.81
N PRO A 26 -29.32 -27.20 -7.54
CA PRO A 26 -30.72 -27.40 -7.22
C PRO A 26 -31.12 -28.88 -7.38
N ALA A 27 -31.93 -29.38 -6.48
CA ALA A 27 -32.34 -30.80 -6.39
C ALA A 27 -33.15 -31.33 -7.60
N SER A 28 -33.47 -30.47 -8.58
CA SER A 28 -34.33 -30.84 -9.74
C SER A 28 -33.60 -31.36 -10.98
N ALA A 29 -32.27 -31.61 -10.91
CA ALA A 29 -31.48 -32.06 -12.07
C ALA A 29 -31.05 -33.54 -12.01
N ILE A 30 -31.73 -34.39 -11.25
CA ILE A 30 -31.46 -35.82 -11.30
C ILE A 30 -32.53 -36.51 -12.12
N LYS A 31 -32.30 -36.67 -13.43
CA LYS A 31 -32.91 -37.72 -14.22
C LYS A 31 -31.93 -38.90 -14.31
N GLN A 32 -32.43 -40.04 -13.83
CA GLN A 32 -31.76 -41.32 -13.81
C GLN A 32 -31.47 -41.83 -15.23
N ASP A 33 -30.23 -42.25 -15.43
CA ASP A 33 -29.99 -43.44 -16.27
C ASP A 33 -28.89 -44.27 -15.63
N ALA A 34 -29.25 -45.52 -15.37
CA ALA A 34 -28.46 -46.49 -14.63
C ALA A 34 -27.49 -47.22 -15.57
N ASN A 35 -26.20 -47.33 -15.21
CA ASN A 35 -25.55 -48.65 -15.12
C ASN A 35 -24.21 -48.58 -14.40
N PRO A 36 -23.76 -49.64 -13.72
CA PRO A 36 -22.86 -49.56 -12.59
C PRO A 36 -21.42 -49.92 -12.93
N THR A 37 -20.53 -49.48 -12.10
CA THR A 37 -19.21 -50.02 -11.74
C THR A 37 -18.10 -48.96 -11.85
N THR A 38 -17.74 -48.34 -10.78
CA THR A 38 -16.43 -48.41 -10.17
C THR A 38 -16.38 -47.40 -9.00
N LYS A 39 -16.04 -47.88 -7.83
CA LYS A 39 -15.74 -47.06 -6.64
C LYS A 39 -14.55 -46.19 -6.95
N GLN A 40 -14.74 -44.89 -6.95
CA GLN A 40 -13.65 -43.93 -6.80
C GLN A 40 -14.05 -42.96 -5.70
N ASP A 41 -13.26 -42.98 -4.62
CA ASP A 41 -13.23 -41.94 -3.61
C ASP A 41 -12.99 -40.60 -4.29
N SER A 42 -14.03 -39.78 -4.41
CA SER A 42 -13.93 -38.41 -4.90
C SER A 42 -13.63 -37.48 -3.73
N SER A 43 -12.35 -37.38 -3.36
CA SER A 43 -11.81 -36.13 -2.86
C SER A 43 -11.95 -35.08 -3.99
N PRO A 44 -12.20 -33.78 -3.70
CA PRO A 44 -12.29 -32.76 -4.76
C PRO A 44 -10.98 -32.76 -5.54
N GLU A 45 -11.01 -33.20 -6.78
CA GLU A 45 -9.87 -33.16 -7.70
C GLU A 45 -9.38 -31.71 -7.76
N ALA A 46 -8.22 -31.46 -7.16
CA ALA A 46 -7.47 -30.25 -7.36
C ALA A 46 -7.16 -30.21 -8.86
N THR A 47 -7.69 -29.21 -9.55
CA THR A 47 -7.49 -29.04 -11.00
C THR A 47 -6.00 -28.90 -11.24
N GLN A 48 -5.35 -29.94 -11.76
CA GLN A 48 -3.94 -29.91 -12.11
C GLN A 48 -3.73 -28.94 -13.26
N VAL A 49 -2.93 -27.93 -13.06
CA VAL A 49 -2.48 -26.98 -14.07
C VAL A 49 -1.11 -27.43 -14.56
N LYS A 50 -0.86 -27.35 -15.85
CA LYS A 50 0.47 -27.63 -16.40
C LYS A 50 1.29 -26.35 -16.47
N CYS A 51 2.52 -26.41 -16.01
CA CYS A 51 3.47 -25.32 -16.21
C CYS A 51 3.65 -25.09 -17.71
N SER A 52 3.39 -23.88 -18.16
CA SER A 52 3.48 -23.52 -19.57
C SER A 52 4.93 -23.46 -20.08
N SER A 53 5.92 -23.38 -19.18
CA SER A 53 7.35 -23.39 -19.57
C SER A 53 7.92 -24.80 -19.69
N CYS A 54 7.66 -25.71 -18.72
CA CYS A 54 8.28 -27.03 -18.69
C CYS A 54 7.30 -28.20 -18.75
N GLY A 55 5.99 -27.93 -18.76
CA GLY A 55 4.94 -28.95 -18.82
C GLY A 55 4.72 -29.72 -17.51
N ALA A 56 5.46 -29.45 -16.45
CA ALA A 56 5.31 -30.13 -15.17
C ALA A 56 3.92 -29.87 -14.56
N PRO A 57 3.31 -30.86 -13.87
CA PRO A 57 2.04 -30.66 -13.20
C PRO A 57 2.21 -29.74 -11.98
N ILE A 58 1.34 -28.75 -11.88
CA ILE A 58 1.23 -27.83 -10.75
C ILE A 58 -0.14 -28.04 -10.12
N THR A 59 -0.19 -28.22 -8.82
CA THR A 59 -1.44 -28.32 -8.06
C THR A 59 -1.61 -27.06 -7.23
N PRO A 60 -2.40 -26.06 -7.71
CA PRO A 60 -2.68 -24.85 -6.93
C PRO A 60 -3.39 -25.22 -5.63
N LYS A 61 -2.97 -24.61 -4.53
CA LYS A 61 -3.75 -24.65 -3.29
C LYS A 61 -4.92 -23.70 -3.41
N PHE A 62 -5.94 -23.93 -2.60
CA PHE A 62 -7.13 -23.08 -2.60
C PHE A 62 -6.75 -21.61 -2.33
N GLY A 63 -7.09 -20.73 -3.27
CA GLY A 63 -6.84 -19.30 -3.18
C GLY A 63 -5.53 -18.83 -3.81
N GLU A 64 -4.61 -19.71 -4.19
CA GLU A 64 -3.39 -19.31 -4.89
C GLU A 64 -3.71 -18.84 -6.31
N MET A 65 -3.23 -17.65 -6.66
CA MET A 65 -3.38 -17.03 -7.98
C MET A 65 -2.04 -16.76 -8.66
N VAL A 66 -0.95 -16.76 -7.91
CA VAL A 66 0.43 -16.61 -8.42
C VAL A 66 1.26 -17.75 -7.86
N ILE A 67 1.81 -18.59 -8.73
CA ILE A 67 2.52 -19.80 -8.33
C ILE A 67 3.86 -19.86 -9.06
N SER A 68 4.91 -20.16 -8.31
CA SER A 68 6.22 -20.47 -8.88
C SER A 68 6.37 -21.98 -9.06
N CYS A 69 6.74 -22.41 -10.27
CA CYS A 69 6.92 -23.81 -10.59
C CYS A 69 8.17 -24.38 -9.84
N GLU A 70 7.96 -25.38 -9.02
CA GLU A 70 9.04 -26.02 -8.25
C GLU A 70 10.09 -26.72 -9.14
N TYR A 71 9.74 -27.08 -10.40
CA TYR A 71 10.61 -27.80 -11.32
C TYR A 71 11.53 -26.89 -12.11
N CYS A 72 10.99 -25.79 -12.67
CA CYS A 72 11.77 -24.92 -13.57
C CYS A 72 11.89 -23.47 -13.07
N GLY A 73 11.21 -23.11 -11.98
CA GLY A 73 11.26 -21.78 -11.40
C GLY A 73 10.41 -20.73 -12.12
N SER A 74 9.77 -21.04 -13.27
CA SER A 74 8.87 -20.08 -13.92
C SER A 74 7.62 -19.83 -13.09
N SER A 75 7.08 -18.61 -13.13
CA SER A 75 5.82 -18.28 -12.45
C SER A 75 4.65 -18.14 -13.42
N ILE A 76 3.50 -18.56 -12.95
CA ILE A 76 2.21 -18.43 -13.64
C ILE A 76 1.24 -17.64 -12.76
N SER A 77 0.36 -16.85 -13.38
CA SER A 77 -0.71 -16.10 -12.71
C SER A 77 -2.06 -16.51 -13.24
N LEU A 78 -3.07 -16.56 -12.36
CA LEU A 78 -4.47 -16.77 -12.72
C LEU A 78 -5.12 -15.42 -13.02
N GLU A 79 -5.28 -15.13 -14.30
CA GLU A 79 -5.96 -13.94 -14.80
C GLU A 79 -7.39 -14.27 -15.28
N SER A 80 -8.11 -13.25 -15.72
CA SER A 80 -9.47 -13.41 -16.26
C SER A 80 -9.55 -14.41 -17.42
N ALA A 81 -8.47 -14.56 -18.20
CA ALA A 81 -8.34 -15.50 -19.32
C ALA A 81 -7.79 -16.89 -18.91
N GLY A 82 -7.62 -17.15 -17.60
CA GLY A 82 -7.05 -18.39 -17.06
C GLY A 82 -5.58 -18.27 -16.68
N TRP A 83 -4.92 -19.42 -16.47
CA TRP A 83 -3.51 -19.46 -16.08
C TRP A 83 -2.59 -19.01 -17.20
N GLN A 84 -1.82 -17.94 -16.96
CA GLN A 84 -0.88 -17.35 -17.91
C GLN A 84 0.54 -17.30 -17.36
N ASN A 85 1.54 -17.37 -18.25
CA ASN A 85 2.94 -17.15 -17.88
C ASN A 85 3.19 -15.70 -17.52
N ILE A 86 3.89 -15.50 -16.42
CA ILE A 86 4.46 -14.22 -16.07
C ILE A 86 5.81 -14.10 -16.79
N THR A 87 5.87 -13.24 -17.79
CA THR A 87 7.08 -13.04 -18.61
C THR A 87 8.09 -12.11 -17.93
N LYS A 88 7.60 -11.15 -17.14
CA LYS A 88 8.42 -10.20 -16.37
C LYS A 88 8.52 -10.67 -14.92
N HIS A 89 9.45 -11.58 -14.66
CA HIS A 89 9.60 -12.23 -13.37
C HIS A 89 11.04 -12.06 -12.86
N TYR A 90 11.19 -11.32 -11.76
CA TYR A 90 12.46 -10.90 -11.21
C TYR A 90 12.59 -11.25 -9.73
N MET A 91 13.80 -11.16 -9.22
CA MET A 91 14.08 -11.23 -7.79
C MET A 91 15.16 -10.21 -7.39
N LEU A 92 15.13 -9.79 -6.13
CA LEU A 92 16.25 -9.08 -5.53
C LEU A 92 17.26 -10.06 -4.98
N SER A 93 18.52 -9.66 -4.99
CA SER A 93 19.62 -10.47 -4.42
C SER A 93 19.48 -10.56 -2.90
N ILE A 94 19.93 -11.70 -2.35
CA ILE A 94 19.93 -11.95 -0.91
C ILE A 94 21.30 -11.53 -0.37
N THR A 95 21.33 -10.46 0.40
CA THR A 95 22.55 -9.93 1.01
C THR A 95 22.67 -10.36 2.47
N ILE A 96 21.56 -10.39 3.20
CA ILE A 96 21.50 -10.76 4.61
C ILE A 96 20.74 -12.09 4.74
N SER A 97 21.50 -13.19 4.74
CA SER A 97 20.96 -14.55 4.88
C SER A 97 21.25 -15.16 6.25
N ASP A 98 22.11 -14.54 7.05
CA ASP A 98 22.53 -15.02 8.35
C ASP A 98 21.62 -14.51 9.46
N GLN A 99 21.18 -15.45 10.33
CA GLN A 99 20.26 -15.18 11.44
C GLN A 99 20.85 -14.25 12.50
N ASP A 100 22.16 -14.36 12.77
CA ASP A 100 22.82 -13.52 13.77
C ASP A 100 22.91 -12.08 13.29
N GLN A 101 23.21 -11.88 12.00
CA GLN A 101 23.27 -10.56 11.38
C GLN A 101 21.91 -9.85 11.42
N ILE A 102 20.83 -10.57 11.07
CA ILE A 102 19.52 -9.96 11.09
C ILE A 102 19.05 -9.68 12.52
N THR A 103 19.32 -10.56 13.47
CA THR A 103 18.97 -10.35 14.88
C THR A 103 19.64 -9.08 15.43
N ALA A 104 20.93 -8.89 15.15
CA ALA A 104 21.62 -7.65 15.53
C ALA A 104 20.97 -6.39 14.92
N ARG A 105 20.52 -6.50 13.66
CA ARG A 105 19.86 -5.39 12.95
C ARG A 105 18.48 -5.08 13.54
N LEU A 106 17.70 -6.12 13.85
CA LEU A 106 16.38 -5.99 14.49
C LEU A 106 16.51 -5.30 15.86
N HIS A 107 17.52 -5.68 16.67
CA HIS A 107 17.81 -5.05 17.95
C HIS A 107 18.12 -3.55 17.79
N GLN A 108 18.94 -3.19 16.78
CA GLN A 108 19.21 -1.78 16.48
C GLN A 108 17.95 -1.00 16.08
N MET A 109 17.00 -1.64 15.40
CA MET A 109 15.74 -1.01 15.01
C MET A 109 14.82 -0.81 16.20
N MET A 110 14.77 -1.77 17.12
CA MET A 110 13.95 -1.70 18.33
C MET A 110 14.45 -0.65 19.32
N ASP A 111 15.75 -0.38 19.38
CA ASP A 111 16.35 0.55 20.32
C ASP A 111 16.50 1.98 19.77
N LYS A 112 15.88 2.29 18.62
CA LYS A 112 15.91 3.65 18.07
C LYS A 112 15.04 4.61 18.85
N GLY A 113 15.67 5.68 19.35
CA GLY A 113 15.01 6.82 19.98
C GLY A 113 15.02 6.79 21.51
N LEU A 114 14.66 7.95 22.11
CA LEU A 114 14.68 8.16 23.57
C LEU A 114 13.61 7.36 24.33
N LEU A 115 12.50 7.01 23.65
CA LEU A 115 11.34 6.33 24.25
C LEU A 115 11.44 4.80 24.19
N HIS A 116 12.31 4.25 23.32
CA HIS A 116 12.42 2.81 23.06
C HIS A 116 13.77 2.23 23.49
N ARG A 117 14.48 2.87 24.44
CA ARG A 117 15.74 2.34 24.98
C ARG A 117 15.49 1.01 25.66
N HIS A 118 16.30 -0.01 25.31
CA HIS A 118 16.23 -1.37 25.88
C HIS A 118 14.94 -2.14 25.55
N LEU A 119 14.21 -1.76 24.48
CA LEU A 119 12.99 -2.47 24.08
C LEU A 119 13.31 -3.93 23.73
N GLN A 120 14.46 -4.20 23.11
CA GLN A 120 14.97 -5.55 22.83
C GLN A 120 15.13 -6.42 24.07
N GLU A 121 15.57 -5.86 25.21
CA GLU A 121 15.84 -6.60 26.44
C GLU A 121 14.56 -7.05 27.15
N ILE A 122 13.46 -6.33 26.92
CA ILE A 122 12.18 -6.54 27.58
C ILE A 122 11.10 -7.13 26.64
N SER A 123 11.51 -7.51 25.43
CA SER A 123 10.64 -8.14 24.43
C SER A 123 11.15 -9.54 24.10
N THR A 124 10.24 -10.48 23.89
CA THR A 124 10.57 -11.87 23.56
C THR A 124 10.32 -12.11 22.09
N LEU A 125 11.33 -12.63 21.37
CA LEU A 125 11.16 -13.07 19.98
C LEU A 125 10.27 -14.30 19.93
N GLU A 126 9.13 -14.20 19.25
CA GLU A 126 8.18 -15.31 19.06
C GLU A 126 8.35 -16.00 17.71
N GLU A 127 8.61 -15.21 16.67
CA GLU A 127 8.71 -15.72 15.30
C GLU A 127 9.80 -14.97 14.53
N LEU A 128 10.60 -15.72 13.77
CA LEU A 128 11.61 -15.20 12.86
C LEU A 128 11.63 -16.03 11.59
N ASP A 129 11.01 -15.53 10.55
CA ASP A 129 10.88 -16.21 9.28
C ASP A 129 11.73 -15.53 8.20
N PHE A 130 12.40 -16.36 7.40
CA PHE A 130 13.14 -15.94 6.20
C PHE A 130 12.29 -16.29 4.96
N LEU A 131 11.73 -15.28 4.31
CA LEU A 131 10.71 -15.42 3.30
C LEU A 131 11.13 -14.78 1.98
N MET A 132 10.78 -15.43 0.87
CA MET A 132 10.80 -14.84 -0.46
C MET A 132 9.36 -14.48 -0.82
N VAL A 133 9.03 -13.19 -0.79
CA VAL A 133 7.65 -12.69 -0.92
C VAL A 133 7.45 -12.10 -2.31
N PRO A 134 6.41 -12.55 -3.06
CA PRO A 134 6.06 -11.96 -4.35
C PRO A 134 5.38 -10.60 -4.17
N TYR A 135 5.83 -9.63 -4.96
CA TYR A 135 5.25 -8.29 -5.13
C TYR A 135 4.95 -8.05 -6.60
N TRP A 136 3.79 -7.51 -6.88
CA TRP A 136 3.53 -6.89 -8.16
C TRP A 136 4.10 -5.47 -8.14
N VAL A 137 5.06 -5.18 -9.00
CA VAL A 137 5.56 -3.81 -9.19
C VAL A 137 4.82 -3.22 -10.38
N VAL A 138 3.88 -2.34 -10.08
CA VAL A 138 2.97 -1.76 -11.07
C VAL A 138 3.38 -0.32 -11.37
N PRO A 139 3.79 -0.02 -12.63
CA PRO A 139 4.06 1.35 -13.03
C PRO A 139 2.73 2.12 -13.15
N VAL A 140 2.64 3.26 -12.45
CA VAL A 140 1.47 4.15 -12.48
C VAL A 140 1.95 5.57 -12.72
N THR A 141 1.42 6.23 -13.75
CA THR A 141 1.63 7.63 -14.00
C THR A 141 0.40 8.40 -13.54
N ALA A 142 0.57 9.29 -12.56
CA ALA A 142 -0.50 10.14 -12.04
C ALA A 142 -0.30 11.57 -12.48
N LYS A 143 -1.33 12.13 -13.10
CA LYS A 143 -1.40 13.51 -13.57
C LYS A 143 -2.50 14.25 -12.82
N THR A 144 -2.14 15.26 -12.05
CA THR A 144 -3.08 16.05 -11.25
C THR A 144 -3.17 17.47 -11.79
N ASN A 145 -4.36 17.87 -12.19
CA ASN A 145 -4.69 19.26 -12.47
C ASN A 145 -5.36 19.87 -11.25
N LEU A 146 -4.90 21.02 -10.79
CA LEU A 146 -5.44 21.65 -9.60
C LEU A 146 -5.52 23.16 -9.74
N ILE A 147 -6.47 23.77 -9.02
CA ILE A 147 -6.58 25.21 -8.82
C ILE A 147 -6.29 25.46 -7.34
N ALA A 148 -5.25 26.22 -7.08
CA ALA A 148 -4.82 26.57 -5.72
C ALA A 148 -4.50 28.05 -5.60
N THR A 149 -4.37 28.55 -4.37
CA THR A 149 -4.00 29.93 -4.11
C THR A 149 -2.53 30.16 -4.49
N ASP A 150 -2.25 31.23 -5.21
CA ASP A 150 -0.90 31.69 -5.48
C ASP A 150 -0.39 32.51 -4.27
N ILE A 151 0.48 31.91 -3.47
CA ILE A 151 1.04 32.52 -2.26
C ILE A 151 1.75 33.83 -2.53
N ALA A 152 2.39 33.97 -3.69
CA ALA A 152 3.10 35.20 -4.04
C ALA A 152 2.13 36.37 -4.22
N VAL A 153 0.97 36.11 -4.81
CA VAL A 153 -0.10 37.12 -4.98
C VAL A 153 -0.77 37.44 -3.65
N GLU A 154 -0.96 36.43 -2.80
CA GLU A 154 -1.59 36.60 -1.48
C GLU A 154 -0.70 37.44 -0.55
N ILE A 155 0.59 37.13 -0.45
CA ILE A 155 1.54 37.93 0.32
C ILE A 155 1.63 39.35 -0.23
N GLY A 156 1.66 39.52 -1.55
CA GLY A 156 1.66 40.84 -2.22
C GLY A 156 0.41 41.65 -1.90
N SER A 157 -0.77 41.02 -1.86
CA SER A 157 -2.04 41.69 -1.52
C SER A 157 -2.12 42.11 -0.05
N ILE A 158 -1.62 41.25 0.87
CA ILE A 158 -1.54 41.58 2.31
C ILE A 158 -0.57 42.74 2.54
N ALA A 159 0.59 42.74 1.88
CA ALA A 159 1.56 43.80 1.99
C ALA A 159 1.03 45.13 1.42
N ALA A 160 0.33 45.11 0.29
CA ALA A 160 -0.33 46.27 -0.29
C ALA A 160 -1.43 46.83 0.61
N THR A 161 -2.25 45.97 1.21
CA THR A 161 -3.32 46.36 2.14
C THR A 161 -2.73 46.99 3.42
N ALA A 162 -1.65 46.41 3.95
CA ALA A 162 -0.93 46.96 5.11
C ALA A 162 -0.28 48.32 4.78
N ALA A 163 0.28 48.48 3.58
CA ALA A 163 0.84 49.78 3.12
C ALA A 163 -0.23 50.83 2.94
N MET A 164 -1.40 50.50 2.38
CA MET A 164 -2.53 51.42 2.29
C MET A 164 -3.11 51.80 3.64
N ALA A 165 -3.22 50.87 4.60
CA ALA A 165 -3.64 51.15 5.97
C ALA A 165 -2.64 52.08 6.68
N GLY A 166 -1.33 51.90 6.43
CA GLY A 166 -0.28 52.77 6.95
C GLY A 166 -0.33 54.21 6.38
N MET A 167 -0.67 54.35 5.09
CA MET A 167 -0.83 55.68 4.47
C MET A 167 -2.08 56.43 4.93
N MET A 168 -3.23 55.73 5.16
CA MET A 168 -4.43 56.37 5.70
C MET A 168 -4.31 56.73 7.17
N GLY A 169 -3.52 55.98 7.98
CA GLY A 169 -3.28 56.31 9.39
C GLY A 169 -2.34 57.48 9.62
N GLY A 170 -1.55 57.86 8.63
CA GLY A 170 -0.59 58.97 8.72
C GLY A 170 -1.19 60.37 8.43
N ALA A 171 -2.43 60.47 7.88
CA ALA A 171 -3.01 61.73 7.44
C ALA A 171 -3.92 62.43 8.48
N MET A 172 -4.19 61.82 9.64
CA MET A 172 -5.01 62.41 10.72
C MET A 172 -4.29 62.44 12.08
N GLY A 173 -3.18 63.15 12.20
CA GLY A 173 -2.47 63.22 13.47
C GLY A 173 -1.58 64.47 13.57
N GLY A 174 -2.14 65.64 13.27
CA GLY A 174 -1.53 66.94 13.62
C GLY A 174 -2.14 67.49 14.90
N GLY A 175 -1.41 67.56 15.99
CA GLY A 175 -1.70 68.46 17.09
C GLY A 175 -2.03 67.80 18.44
N GLY A 176 -1.19 67.98 19.43
CA GLY A 176 -1.59 67.82 20.83
C GLY A 176 -0.60 67.15 21.76
N ARG A 177 0.11 67.95 22.48
CA ARG A 177 1.09 67.70 23.59
C ARG A 177 0.54 66.84 24.75
N ARG A 178 1.51 66.15 25.37
CA ARG A 178 1.60 65.78 26.80
C ARG A 178 1.02 64.44 27.29
N GLY A 179 1.90 63.58 27.66
CA GLY A 179 1.94 63.03 29.01
C GLY A 179 1.30 61.67 29.24
N GLY A 180 2.02 60.69 29.69
CA GLY A 180 1.53 59.70 30.60
C GLY A 180 1.67 58.24 30.20
N TYR A 181 2.54 57.57 30.85
CA TYR A 181 2.62 56.16 31.25
C TYR A 181 1.43 55.26 30.85
N GLY A 182 1.73 54.11 30.26
CA GLY A 182 0.77 52.99 30.20
C GLY A 182 1.14 51.96 29.13
N GLY A 183 2.02 51.03 29.47
CA GLY A 183 2.31 49.88 28.63
C GLY A 183 1.11 48.92 28.54
N GLY A 184 0.98 48.25 27.42
CA GLY A 184 0.22 47.02 27.34
C GLY A 184 -1.23 47.18 26.90
N MET A 185 -1.49 47.25 25.60
CA MET A 185 -2.74 46.82 24.94
C MET A 185 -2.68 47.06 23.40
N MET A 186 -1.71 46.51 22.74
CA MET A 186 -1.63 46.57 21.27
C MET A 186 -1.59 45.21 20.59
N GLY A 187 -1.84 44.13 21.34
CA GLY A 187 -1.90 42.77 20.83
C GLY A 187 -3.32 42.25 20.48
N GLY A 188 -4.38 42.94 20.93
CA GLY A 188 -5.72 42.42 20.84
C GLY A 188 -6.57 42.93 19.68
N MET A 189 -6.19 44.02 19.02
CA MET A 189 -7.02 44.65 17.98
C MET A 189 -6.72 44.18 16.55
N LEU A 190 -5.60 43.52 16.30
CA LEU A 190 -5.29 42.98 14.98
C LEU A 190 -5.95 41.63 14.68
N LEU A 191 -6.32 40.87 15.73
CA LEU A 191 -7.01 39.57 15.56
C LEU A 191 -8.54 39.68 15.54
N GLY A 192 -9.13 40.76 16.10
CA GLY A 192 -10.58 40.97 16.14
C GLY A 192 -11.18 41.53 14.86
N GLY A 193 -10.39 42.17 14.01
CA GLY A 193 -10.84 42.73 12.74
C GLY A 193 -10.93 41.77 11.55
N MET A 194 -10.37 40.58 11.70
CA MET A 194 -10.37 39.56 10.63
C MET A 194 -11.59 38.63 10.64
N MET A 195 -12.42 38.65 11.65
CA MET A 195 -13.60 37.77 11.76
C MET A 195 -14.95 38.42 11.43
N GLY A 196 -15.00 39.69 11.06
CA GLY A 196 -16.26 40.41 10.85
C GLY A 196 -16.45 41.09 9.50
N GLY A 197 -15.53 40.97 8.58
CA GLY A 197 -15.68 41.47 7.22
C GLY A 197 -15.75 40.30 6.27
N GLY A 198 -16.87 40.13 5.54
CA GLY A 198 -16.95 39.28 4.36
C GLY A 198 -15.90 39.74 3.36
N GLY A 199 -14.66 39.20 3.54
CA GLY A 199 -13.56 39.47 2.67
C GLY A 199 -13.93 39.01 1.28
N MET A 200 -14.06 39.91 0.33
CA MET A 200 -13.99 39.62 -1.10
C MET A 200 -12.74 38.79 -1.29
N MET A 201 -12.87 37.44 -1.32
CA MET A 201 -11.80 36.56 -1.75
C MET A 201 -11.40 37.03 -3.14
N ASN A 202 -10.21 37.60 -3.22
CA ASN A 202 -9.67 38.11 -4.48
C ASN A 202 -9.52 36.89 -5.42
N ASN A 203 -10.46 36.74 -6.35
CA ASN A 203 -10.46 35.65 -7.33
C ASN A 203 -9.21 35.64 -8.20
N ASN A 204 -8.42 36.74 -8.19
CA ASN A 204 -7.15 36.84 -8.91
C ASN A 204 -5.97 36.14 -8.20
N ALA A 205 -6.13 35.68 -6.97
CA ALA A 205 -5.08 34.95 -6.25
C ALA A 205 -5.06 33.43 -6.54
N THR A 206 -5.92 32.94 -7.45
CA THR A 206 -5.96 31.53 -7.81
C THR A 206 -5.25 31.27 -9.11
N LYS A 207 -4.48 30.20 -9.17
CA LYS A 207 -3.72 29.76 -10.33
C LYS A 207 -3.95 28.27 -10.58
N ALA A 208 -3.97 27.90 -11.85
CA ALA A 208 -3.98 26.49 -12.26
C ALA A 208 -2.55 25.94 -12.24
N TYR A 209 -2.41 24.74 -11.70
CA TYR A 209 -1.16 24.00 -11.64
C TYR A 209 -1.39 22.59 -12.16
N THR A 210 -0.32 21.99 -12.67
CA THR A 210 -0.26 20.57 -13.02
C THR A 210 0.85 19.93 -12.22
N TYR A 211 0.58 18.74 -11.66
CA TYR A 211 1.55 17.94 -10.93
C TYR A 211 1.54 16.52 -11.47
N ASP A 212 2.57 16.19 -12.24
CA ASP A 212 2.72 14.90 -12.91
C ASP A 212 3.83 14.10 -12.24
N LYS A 213 3.58 12.82 -11.96
CA LYS A 213 4.61 11.94 -11.42
C LYS A 213 4.33 10.48 -11.79
N SER A 214 5.41 9.75 -12.11
CA SER A 214 5.40 8.31 -12.30
C SER A 214 5.89 7.60 -11.04
N TYR A 215 5.28 6.45 -10.75
CA TYR A 215 5.54 5.62 -9.58
C TYR A 215 5.73 4.17 -10.03
N ASN A 216 6.68 3.47 -9.43
CA ASN A 216 6.72 2.01 -9.45
C ASN A 216 6.12 1.54 -8.13
N CYS A 217 4.81 1.22 -8.14
CA CYS A 217 4.07 0.89 -6.93
C CYS A 217 4.21 -0.60 -6.61
N PRO A 218 4.91 -0.98 -5.53
CA PRO A 218 4.96 -2.36 -5.08
C PRO A 218 3.65 -2.72 -4.36
N VAL A 219 3.00 -3.79 -4.80
CA VAL A 219 1.79 -4.35 -4.18
C VAL A 219 2.09 -5.78 -3.74
N ILE A 220 1.91 -6.09 -2.46
CA ILE A 220 2.11 -7.44 -1.93
C ILE A 220 1.13 -8.39 -2.62
N ALA A 221 1.65 -9.46 -3.22
CA ALA A 221 0.82 -10.45 -3.89
C ALA A 221 0.19 -11.49 -2.94
N VAL A 222 0.41 -11.38 -1.63
CA VAL A 222 -0.04 -12.32 -0.58
C VAL A 222 -1.03 -11.62 0.35
N LYS A 223 -2.30 -12.02 0.37
CA LYS A 223 -3.37 -11.40 1.16
C LYS A 223 -3.10 -11.35 2.65
N SER A 224 -2.55 -12.41 3.21
CA SER A 224 -2.23 -12.46 4.64
C SER A 224 -1.18 -11.42 5.06
N LEU A 225 -0.41 -10.91 4.12
CA LEU A 225 0.63 -9.89 4.35
C LEU A 225 0.20 -8.48 3.94
N THR A 226 -1.01 -8.27 3.42
CA THR A 226 -1.46 -6.94 2.95
C THR A 226 -1.52 -5.90 4.05
N ALA A 227 -1.70 -6.30 5.33
CA ALA A 227 -1.61 -5.41 6.48
C ALA A 227 -0.22 -4.76 6.62
N TYR A 228 0.78 -5.33 5.98
CA TYR A 228 2.18 -4.88 5.99
C TYR A 228 2.60 -4.28 4.64
N GLN A 229 1.64 -3.83 3.85
CA GLN A 229 1.90 -3.14 2.58
C GLN A 229 2.89 -1.99 2.81
N PRO A 230 4.02 -1.95 2.06
CA PRO A 230 5.01 -0.88 2.25
C PRO A 230 4.42 0.48 1.85
N HIS A 231 4.53 1.45 2.75
CA HIS A 231 4.15 2.83 2.51
C HIS A 231 5.41 3.70 2.45
N GLY A 232 5.79 4.09 1.24
CA GLY A 232 6.96 4.96 1.03
C GLY A 232 8.31 4.24 1.08
N TYR A 233 8.35 2.92 1.14
CA TYR A 233 9.58 2.15 0.98
C TYR A 233 9.84 1.93 -0.51
N GLU A 234 11.07 2.22 -0.93
CA GLU A 234 11.52 2.02 -2.31
C GLU A 234 12.49 0.83 -2.34
N PHE A 235 12.11 -0.23 -3.06
CA PHE A 235 13.00 -1.35 -3.31
C PHE A 235 14.10 -0.96 -4.30
N ALA A 236 15.25 -1.65 -4.23
CA ALA A 236 16.37 -1.45 -5.16
C ALA A 236 16.06 -2.08 -6.53
N PHE A 237 15.11 -1.52 -7.28
CA PHE A 237 14.65 -2.06 -8.57
C PHE A 237 15.76 -2.12 -9.62
N ASP A 238 16.78 -1.31 -9.51
CA ASP A 238 17.98 -1.31 -10.34
C ASP A 238 18.87 -2.54 -10.13
N GLN A 239 18.73 -3.22 -8.99
CA GLN A 239 19.49 -4.43 -8.62
C GLN A 239 18.71 -5.72 -8.87
N LYS A 240 17.52 -5.65 -9.48
CA LYS A 240 16.74 -6.84 -9.78
C LYS A 240 17.43 -7.69 -10.85
N THR A 241 17.33 -9.01 -10.68
CA THR A 241 17.78 -10.01 -11.64
C THR A 241 16.62 -10.92 -12.03
N ASP A 242 16.77 -11.66 -13.11
CA ASP A 242 15.79 -12.69 -13.46
C ASP A 242 15.63 -13.67 -12.30
N PHE A 243 14.39 -14.09 -12.07
CA PHE A 243 14.10 -15.04 -11.00
C PHE A 243 14.76 -16.39 -11.27
N ASP A 244 15.56 -16.85 -10.33
CA ASP A 244 16.22 -18.14 -10.37
C ASP A 244 16.07 -18.86 -9.02
N SER A 245 15.19 -19.86 -8.98
CA SER A 245 14.93 -20.66 -7.78
C SER A 245 16.17 -21.35 -7.21
N LYS A 246 17.19 -21.62 -8.06
CA LYS A 246 18.46 -22.26 -7.64
C LYS A 246 19.32 -21.34 -6.76
N LYS A 247 19.13 -20.03 -6.85
CA LYS A 247 19.83 -19.03 -6.03
C LYS A 247 19.20 -18.84 -4.65
N ILE A 248 18.02 -19.44 -4.41
CA ILE A 248 17.30 -19.31 -3.16
C ILE A 248 17.81 -20.34 -2.15
N PRO A 249 18.26 -19.92 -0.95
CA PRO A 249 18.68 -20.83 0.10
C PRO A 249 17.57 -21.77 0.53
N LYS A 250 17.90 -23.00 0.89
CA LYS A 250 16.92 -23.98 1.39
C LYS A 250 16.24 -23.56 2.71
N SER A 251 16.87 -22.68 3.46
CA SER A 251 16.32 -22.10 4.70
C SER A 251 15.26 -21.05 4.44
N MET A 252 15.17 -20.54 3.21
CA MET A 252 14.20 -19.51 2.83
C MET A 252 12.92 -20.16 2.28
N LYS A 253 11.77 -19.73 2.76
CA LYS A 253 10.46 -20.19 2.28
C LYS A 253 9.99 -19.26 1.16
N VAL A 254 9.76 -19.82 -0.03
CA VAL A 254 9.16 -19.08 -1.14
C VAL A 254 7.64 -19.10 -0.97
N LEU A 255 7.02 -17.93 -0.97
CA LEU A 255 5.57 -17.79 -0.88
C LEU A 255 4.96 -17.70 -2.29
N ASN A 256 3.81 -18.36 -2.45
CA ASN A 256 2.94 -18.16 -3.59
C ASN A 256 1.98 -16.98 -3.32
N GLY A 257 1.53 -16.32 -4.37
CA GLY A 257 0.60 -15.20 -4.27
C GLY A 257 -0.86 -15.64 -4.42
N ASP A 258 -1.76 -14.87 -3.82
CA ASP A 258 -3.21 -14.99 -3.96
C ASP A 258 -3.87 -13.68 -4.43
N ILE A 259 -3.05 -12.76 -4.97
CA ILE A 259 -3.44 -11.53 -5.66
C ILE A 259 -2.83 -11.56 -7.06
N ASN A 260 -3.67 -11.56 -8.08
CA ASN A 260 -3.25 -11.53 -9.48
C ASN A 260 -2.91 -10.10 -9.95
N GLU A 261 -2.39 -9.97 -11.18
CA GLU A 261 -1.97 -8.68 -11.72
C GLU A 261 -3.12 -7.67 -11.81
N ASP A 262 -4.32 -8.08 -12.21
CA ASP A 262 -5.47 -7.16 -12.34
C ASP A 262 -5.91 -6.59 -11.00
N ALA A 263 -5.95 -7.41 -9.95
CA ALA A 263 -6.22 -6.96 -8.59
C ALA A 263 -5.10 -6.04 -8.07
N ALA A 264 -3.84 -6.36 -8.37
CA ALA A 264 -2.70 -5.54 -8.00
C ALA A 264 -2.71 -4.17 -8.70
N LYS A 265 -3.07 -4.10 -9.99
CA LYS A 265 -3.26 -2.83 -10.72
C LYS A 265 -4.30 -1.93 -10.04
N SER A 266 -5.42 -2.51 -9.64
CA SER A 266 -6.48 -1.77 -8.94
C SER A 266 -6.01 -1.25 -7.58
N GLN A 267 -5.25 -2.04 -6.83
CA GLN A 267 -4.65 -1.61 -5.56
C GLN A 267 -3.59 -0.54 -5.76
N ALA A 268 -2.70 -0.71 -6.75
CA ALA A 268 -1.65 0.26 -7.08
C ALA A 268 -2.23 1.64 -7.42
N LYS A 269 -3.32 1.66 -8.21
CA LYS A 269 -4.04 2.88 -8.52
C LYS A 269 -4.49 3.61 -7.26
N ASN A 270 -5.14 2.92 -6.31
CA ASN A 270 -5.61 3.51 -5.06
C ASN A 270 -4.45 4.00 -4.18
N ILE A 271 -3.36 3.24 -4.10
CA ILE A 271 -2.17 3.63 -3.32
C ILE A 271 -1.54 4.89 -3.91
N VAL A 272 -1.39 4.94 -5.23
CA VAL A 272 -0.77 6.07 -5.93
C VAL A 272 -1.65 7.32 -5.83
N ASP A 273 -2.98 7.19 -5.94
CA ASP A 273 -3.90 8.31 -5.75
C ASP A 273 -3.74 8.94 -4.35
N GLN A 274 -3.65 8.12 -3.31
CA GLN A 274 -3.41 8.60 -1.94
C GLN A 274 -2.04 9.31 -1.80
N ILE A 275 -0.96 8.71 -2.33
CA ILE A 275 0.38 9.28 -2.29
C ILE A 275 0.42 10.60 -3.07
N GLN A 276 -0.17 10.62 -4.26
CA GLN A 276 -0.24 11.80 -5.13
C GLN A 276 -1.00 12.92 -4.44
N SER A 277 -2.18 12.61 -3.88
CA SER A 277 -3.00 13.57 -3.11
C SER A 277 -2.22 14.16 -1.94
N GLN A 278 -1.56 13.32 -1.12
CA GLN A 278 -0.75 13.80 0.00
C GLN A 278 0.38 14.74 -0.46
N ARG A 279 1.08 14.40 -1.55
CA ARG A 279 2.17 15.22 -2.09
C ARG A 279 1.67 16.56 -2.64
N VAL A 280 0.51 16.54 -3.30
CA VAL A 280 -0.13 17.76 -3.80
C VAL A 280 -0.53 18.67 -2.64
N HIS A 281 -1.16 18.13 -1.59
CA HIS A 281 -1.53 18.90 -0.41
C HIS A 281 -0.32 19.41 0.38
N ALA A 282 0.80 18.69 0.38
CA ALA A 282 2.05 19.14 1.00
C ALA A 282 2.71 20.29 0.22
N LYS A 283 2.50 20.35 -1.10
CA LYS A 283 3.15 21.34 -1.99
C LYS A 283 2.30 22.60 -2.24
N TYR A 284 0.98 22.45 -2.28
CA TYR A 284 0.06 23.52 -2.64
C TYR A 284 -0.90 23.84 -1.49
N HIS A 285 -1.17 25.13 -1.27
CA HIS A 285 -2.03 25.59 -0.20
C HIS A 285 -3.39 26.01 -0.75
N MET A 286 -4.43 25.90 0.09
CA MET A 286 -5.80 26.31 -0.23
C MET A 286 -6.27 25.79 -1.61
N ILE A 287 -6.17 24.48 -1.80
CA ILE A 287 -6.63 23.82 -3.03
C ILE A 287 -8.14 23.94 -3.12
N ARG A 288 -8.65 24.49 -4.20
CA ARG A 288 -10.10 24.68 -4.46
C ARG A 288 -10.66 23.59 -5.33
N GLN A 289 -9.86 23.10 -6.26
CA GLN A 289 -10.24 22.03 -7.18
C GLN A 289 -9.00 21.15 -7.43
N MET A 290 -9.19 19.86 -7.46
CA MET A 290 -8.16 18.89 -7.77
C MET A 290 -8.80 17.72 -8.51
N GLU A 291 -8.19 17.33 -9.62
CA GLU A 291 -8.57 16.17 -10.41
C GLU A 291 -7.31 15.41 -10.78
N THR A 292 -7.27 14.12 -10.43
CA THR A 292 -6.14 13.24 -10.75
C THR A 292 -6.59 12.19 -11.75
N GLN A 293 -5.76 11.96 -12.76
CA GLN A 293 -5.91 10.89 -13.75
C GLN A 293 -4.72 9.97 -13.64
N GLU A 294 -4.97 8.66 -13.50
CA GLU A 294 -3.93 7.65 -13.39
C GLU A 294 -3.92 6.75 -14.63
N GLU A 295 -2.72 6.57 -15.17
CA GLU A 295 -2.44 5.65 -16.25
C GLU A 295 -1.64 4.48 -15.67
N VAL A 296 -2.21 3.27 -15.74
CA VAL A 296 -1.65 2.06 -15.13
C VAL A 296 -1.11 1.16 -16.24
N ALA A 297 0.18 0.84 -16.17
CA ALA A 297 0.82 -0.07 -17.12
C ALA A 297 0.84 -1.51 -16.59
N SER A 298 1.27 -2.47 -17.44
CA SER A 298 1.50 -3.87 -17.04
C SER A 298 2.54 -3.95 -15.94
N GLY A 299 2.21 -4.70 -14.89
CA GLY A 299 3.09 -4.97 -13.78
C GLY A 299 4.19 -5.98 -14.13
N GLU A 300 5.16 -6.08 -13.23
CA GLU A 300 6.15 -7.13 -13.20
C GLU A 300 6.12 -7.82 -11.83
N LEU A 301 6.37 -9.13 -11.81
CA LEU A 301 6.45 -9.89 -10.56
C LEU A 301 7.86 -9.81 -10.01
N LEU A 302 8.03 -9.25 -8.82
CA LEU A 302 9.29 -9.14 -8.12
C LEU A 302 9.24 -9.97 -6.84
N HIS A 303 10.12 -10.95 -6.72
CA HIS A 303 10.32 -11.68 -5.47
C HIS A 303 11.34 -10.94 -4.60
N VAL A 304 10.92 -10.54 -3.43
CA VAL A 304 11.73 -9.79 -2.46
C VAL A 304 12.10 -10.70 -1.30
N PRO A 305 13.39 -10.86 -0.99
CA PRO A 305 13.83 -11.57 0.21
C PRO A 305 13.57 -10.70 1.43
N ILE A 306 12.80 -11.19 2.40
CA ILE A 306 12.49 -10.48 3.62
C ILE A 306 12.75 -11.34 4.86
N TRP A 307 13.09 -10.67 5.94
CA TRP A 307 13.00 -11.21 7.29
C TRP A 307 11.72 -10.67 7.95
N PHE A 308 10.87 -11.59 8.40
CA PHE A 308 9.69 -11.28 9.19
C PHE A 308 9.99 -11.65 10.64
N ALA A 309 9.94 -10.68 11.54
CA ALA A 309 10.16 -10.89 12.96
C ALA A 309 8.96 -10.40 13.78
N GLN A 310 8.48 -11.26 14.68
CA GLN A 310 7.44 -10.94 15.63
C GLN A 310 7.98 -11.06 17.05
N TYR A 311 7.81 -10.00 17.83
CA TYR A 311 8.15 -9.96 19.25
C TYR A 311 6.88 -9.76 20.08
N ASP A 312 6.87 -10.35 21.28
CA ASP A 312 5.94 -9.98 22.35
C ASP A 312 6.58 -8.97 23.29
N HIS A 313 5.91 -7.86 23.51
CA HIS A 313 6.25 -6.88 24.53
C HIS A 313 5.08 -6.67 25.48
N LYS A 314 5.07 -7.36 26.63
CA LYS A 314 4.00 -7.24 27.65
C LYS A 314 2.59 -7.49 27.09
N GLY A 315 2.45 -8.50 26.24
CA GLY A 315 1.20 -8.85 25.57
C GLY A 315 0.86 -7.99 24.35
N LYS A 316 1.76 -7.10 23.92
CA LYS A 316 1.64 -6.35 22.67
C LYS A 316 2.60 -6.89 21.64
N LYS A 317 2.11 -7.10 20.43
CA LYS A 317 2.93 -7.59 19.32
C LYS A 317 3.69 -6.44 18.65
N ILE A 318 4.98 -6.65 18.49
CA ILE A 318 5.85 -5.80 17.68
C ILE A 318 6.23 -6.62 16.45
N ILE A 319 5.96 -6.10 15.27
CA ILE A 319 6.29 -6.76 14.01
C ILE A 319 7.27 -5.87 13.25
N LEU A 320 8.37 -6.50 12.82
CA LEU A 320 9.40 -5.88 12.01
C LEU A 320 9.57 -6.68 10.72
N ILE A 321 9.47 -6.01 9.59
CA ILE A 321 9.73 -6.60 8.28
C ILE A 321 10.93 -5.90 7.67
N VAL A 322 11.98 -6.66 7.41
CA VAL A 322 13.26 -6.14 6.94
C VAL A 322 13.58 -6.71 5.57
N ASP A 323 13.94 -5.85 4.64
CA ASP A 323 14.46 -6.22 3.33
C ASP A 323 15.83 -6.88 3.47
N ALA A 324 15.94 -8.15 3.13
CA ALA A 324 17.19 -8.89 3.21
C ALA A 324 18.18 -8.54 2.09
N ASN A 325 17.79 -7.72 1.12
CA ASN A 325 18.70 -7.15 0.12
C ASN A 325 19.43 -5.92 0.69
N SER A 326 18.70 -4.95 1.27
CA SER A 326 19.28 -3.69 1.75
C SER A 326 19.55 -3.66 3.25
N GLY A 327 18.90 -4.52 4.03
CA GLY A 327 18.92 -4.50 5.49
C GLY A 327 18.08 -3.39 6.12
N ASN A 328 17.23 -2.72 5.35
CA ASN A 328 16.36 -1.65 5.85
C ASN A 328 14.99 -2.18 6.26
N ALA A 329 14.32 -1.51 7.20
CA ALA A 329 12.95 -1.85 7.54
C ALA A 329 12.01 -1.46 6.39
N ILE A 330 11.24 -2.42 5.91
CA ILE A 330 10.14 -2.19 4.95
C ILE A 330 8.96 -1.60 5.70
N THR A 331 8.61 -2.20 6.83
CA THR A 331 7.54 -1.74 7.70
C THR A 331 7.79 -2.17 9.15
N SER A 332 7.20 -1.45 10.07
CA SER A 332 7.20 -1.78 11.50
C SER A 332 5.83 -1.49 12.10
N VAL A 333 5.36 -2.37 12.97
CA VAL A 333 4.08 -2.24 13.67
C VAL A 333 4.32 -2.44 15.15
N GLY A 334 3.78 -1.57 15.99
CA GLY A 334 3.89 -1.67 17.45
C GLY A 334 5.17 -1.10 18.05
N LEU A 335 6.05 -0.47 17.26
CA LEU A 335 7.22 0.26 17.72
C LEU A 335 6.82 1.65 18.25
#